data_7397ee2b93d9ca4205e20018f967efc6
#
_entry.id   7397ee2b93d9ca4205e20018f967efc6
#
_cell.length_a   1.000
_cell.length_b   1.000
_cell.length_c   1.000
_cell.angle_alpha   90.00
_cell.angle_beta   90.00
_cell.angle_gamma   90.00
#
_symmetry.space_group_name_H-M   'P 1'
#
loop_
_entity.id
_entity.type
_entity.pdbx_description
1 polymer ?
#
loop_
_entity_poly.entity_id
_entity_poly.type
_entity_poly.pdbx_seq_one_letter_code
_entity_poly.pdbx_strand_id
1 'polypeptide(L)'
;LRSLVGSEMCIRDRAYKGTNDLGAIVPIKSEDLVMATCYTEAEQIAYKLAKGKDEFGDVDIEIVRTKISEVAYNDTFATDTELICGLISYFFEESEDTEVGLYQVSLVYYDVDEKTGKTKSSNSTIYVPAYSSSEAIENIRTYLKRAGETREYTIRNVKYDKAQSVMVTPETHQNNIRV
;
A
#
# COMPACT_ATOMS: atom_id res chain seq x y z
N LEU A 1 -14.94 -15.19 7.71
CA LEU A 1 -15.40 -14.08 6.86
C LEU A 1 -14.85 -12.79 7.43
N ARG A 2 -13.63 -12.43 7.05
CA ARG A 2 -13.11 -11.07 7.27
C ARG A 2 -13.62 -10.20 6.13
N SER A 3 -14.69 -9.48 6.38
CA SER A 3 -15.12 -8.38 5.55
C SER A 3 -14.10 -7.26 5.74
N LEU A 4 -13.20 -7.08 4.79
CA LEU A 4 -12.44 -5.85 4.65
C LEU A 4 -13.42 -4.74 4.21
N VAL A 5 -14.05 -4.13 5.19
CA VAL A 5 -14.81 -2.90 5.00
C VAL A 5 -13.83 -1.74 5.13
N GLY A 6 -13.17 -1.44 4.04
CA GLY A 6 -12.35 -0.27 3.89
C GLY A 6 -12.02 -0.10 2.41
N SER A 7 -12.55 0.90 1.76
CA SER A 7 -12.06 1.27 0.44
C SER A 7 -10.73 1.99 0.64
N GLU A 8 -9.64 1.30 0.35
CA GLU A 8 -8.33 1.89 0.31
C GLU A 8 -8.25 2.83 -0.89
N MET A 9 -7.76 4.03 -0.68
CA MET A 9 -7.54 5.01 -1.72
C MET A 9 -6.05 5.29 -1.85
N CYS A 10 -5.58 5.38 -3.07
CA CYS A 10 -4.24 5.84 -3.38
C CYS A 10 -4.28 7.35 -3.62
N ILE A 11 -3.43 8.08 -2.93
CA ILE A 11 -3.12 9.46 -3.28
C ILE A 11 -1.97 9.39 -4.27
N ARG A 12 -2.26 9.56 -5.56
CA ARG A 12 -1.23 9.64 -6.59
C ARG A 12 -0.79 11.08 -6.77
N ASP A 13 0.50 11.21 -7.06
CA ASP A 13 1.14 12.42 -7.53
C ASP A 13 0.81 13.68 -6.71
N ARG A 14 1.25 13.69 -5.45
CA ARG A 14 1.45 14.98 -4.80
C ARG A 14 2.67 15.62 -5.44
N ALA A 15 2.45 16.64 -6.26
CA ALA A 15 3.53 17.46 -6.77
C ALA A 15 3.60 18.74 -5.93
N TYR A 16 4.75 19.03 -5.36
CA TYR A 16 5.04 20.31 -4.71
C TYR A 16 6.40 20.81 -5.17
N LYS A 17 6.61 22.11 -5.04
CA LYS A 17 7.93 22.69 -5.34
C LYS A 17 8.79 22.61 -4.10
N GLY A 18 9.91 21.96 -4.20
CA GLY A 18 10.92 21.87 -3.15
C GLY A 18 12.28 22.30 -3.67
N THR A 19 13.26 22.37 -2.79
CA THR A 19 14.63 22.73 -3.12
C THR A 19 15.49 21.49 -3.15
N ASN A 20 16.23 21.26 -4.23
CA ASN A 20 17.21 20.17 -4.30
C ASN A 20 18.51 20.52 -3.55
N ASP A 21 19.42 19.57 -3.44
CA ASP A 21 20.73 19.72 -2.75
C ASP A 21 21.60 20.86 -3.31
N LEU A 22 21.30 21.33 -4.52
CA LEU A 22 21.98 22.43 -5.18
C LEU A 22 21.26 23.77 -4.99
N GLY A 23 20.17 23.83 -4.22
CA GLY A 23 19.37 25.01 -3.96
C GLY A 23 18.45 25.42 -5.12
N ALA A 24 18.27 24.57 -6.14
CA ALA A 24 17.36 24.86 -7.23
C ALA A 24 15.92 24.39 -6.89
N ILE A 25 14.92 25.18 -7.25
CA ILE A 25 13.51 24.83 -7.09
C ILE A 25 13.15 23.76 -8.12
N VAL A 26 12.74 22.59 -7.65
CA VAL A 26 12.37 21.45 -8.48
C VAL A 26 10.99 20.92 -8.08
N PRO A 27 10.21 20.36 -9.02
CA PRO A 27 8.98 19.67 -8.69
C PRO A 27 9.33 18.33 -8.01
N ILE A 28 8.85 18.14 -6.79
CA ILE A 28 8.95 16.90 -6.06
C ILE A 28 7.62 16.18 -6.17
N LYS A 29 7.66 14.90 -6.57
CA LYS A 29 6.48 14.04 -6.65
C LYS A 29 6.58 12.94 -5.61
N SER A 30 5.48 12.67 -4.93
CA SER A 30 5.37 11.52 -4.02
C SER A 30 4.06 10.79 -4.24
N GLU A 31 4.10 9.47 -4.22
CA GLU A 31 2.93 8.60 -4.21
C GLU A 31 2.75 8.03 -2.80
N ASP A 32 1.51 8.05 -2.27
CA ASP A 32 1.20 7.49 -0.97
C ASP A 32 -0.08 6.66 -1.06
N LEU A 33 -0.09 5.52 -0.39
CA LEU A 33 -1.27 4.69 -0.22
C LEU A 33 -1.94 5.05 1.11
N VAL A 34 -3.17 5.51 1.06
CA VAL A 34 -3.90 5.94 2.26
C VAL A 34 -5.17 5.13 2.41
N MET A 35 -5.36 4.58 3.59
CA MET A 35 -6.62 3.95 3.95
C MET A 35 -7.65 5.04 4.26
N ALA A 36 -8.66 5.17 3.40
CA ALA A 36 -9.74 6.13 3.55
C ALA A 36 -11.07 5.51 3.18
N THR A 37 -12.13 5.91 3.86
CA THR A 37 -13.49 5.41 3.62
C THR A 37 -14.18 6.10 2.47
N CYS A 38 -13.75 7.31 2.13
CA CYS A 38 -14.30 8.09 1.02
C CYS A 38 -13.25 9.06 0.45
N TYR A 39 -13.58 9.59 -0.74
CA TYR A 39 -12.72 10.56 -1.43
C TYR A 39 -12.40 11.81 -0.60
N THR A 40 -13.41 12.37 0.07
CA THR A 40 -13.24 13.58 0.90
C THR A 40 -12.26 13.38 2.05
N GLU A 41 -12.28 12.20 2.67
CA GLU A 41 -11.33 11.84 3.73
C GLU A 41 -9.90 11.75 3.18
N ALA A 42 -9.72 11.06 2.05
CA ALA A 42 -8.43 10.96 1.36
C ALA A 42 -7.89 12.35 0.98
N GLU A 43 -8.74 13.23 0.46
CA GLU A 43 -8.40 14.60 0.11
C GLU A 43 -7.95 15.41 1.33
N GLN A 44 -8.67 15.33 2.44
CA GLN A 44 -8.29 16.00 3.69
C GLN A 44 -6.94 15.53 4.22
N ILE A 45 -6.66 14.24 4.15
CA ILE A 45 -5.37 13.66 4.55
C ILE A 45 -4.27 14.18 3.62
N ALA A 46 -4.50 14.18 2.31
CA ALA A 46 -3.56 14.66 1.32
C ALA A 46 -3.18 16.14 1.54
N TYR A 47 -4.16 17.00 1.79
CA TYR A 47 -3.90 18.41 2.11
C TYR A 47 -3.15 18.60 3.44
N LYS A 48 -3.42 17.80 4.46
CA LYS A 48 -2.68 17.87 5.72
C LYS A 48 -1.23 17.46 5.55
N LEU A 49 -0.98 16.40 4.76
CA LEU A 49 0.37 15.94 4.44
C LEU A 49 1.16 16.97 3.62
N ALA A 50 0.47 17.67 2.72
CA ALA A 50 1.04 18.71 1.89
C ALA A 50 1.41 19.96 2.69
N LYS A 51 0.59 20.37 3.66
CA LYS A 51 0.79 21.60 4.47
C LYS A 51 2.12 21.65 5.21
N GLY A 52 2.73 20.52 5.53
CA GLY A 52 4.03 20.49 6.23
C GLY A 52 5.24 20.55 5.29
N LYS A 53 5.03 20.40 3.98
CA LYS A 53 6.10 20.28 2.98
C LYS A 53 6.07 21.39 1.90
N ASP A 54 5.05 22.24 1.95
CA ASP A 54 4.85 23.28 0.96
C ASP A 54 5.56 24.57 1.38
N GLU A 55 6.77 24.76 0.87
CA GLU A 55 7.52 26.02 1.04
C GLU A 55 7.04 27.14 0.08
N PHE A 56 6.33 26.81 -0.98
CA PHE A 56 6.02 27.72 -2.09
C PHE A 56 4.51 27.87 -2.43
N GLY A 57 3.63 27.18 -1.70
CA GLY A 57 2.18 27.38 -1.79
C GLY A 57 1.45 26.71 -2.95
N ASP A 58 2.15 25.99 -3.82
CA ASP A 58 1.57 25.32 -4.99
C ASP A 58 1.62 23.79 -4.80
N VAL A 59 0.59 23.19 -4.20
CA VAL A 59 0.47 21.74 -4.09
C VAL A 59 -0.58 21.24 -5.06
N ASP A 60 -0.17 20.40 -5.99
CA ASP A 60 -1.08 19.69 -6.89
C ASP A 60 -1.31 18.26 -6.34
N ILE A 61 -2.57 17.89 -6.15
CA ILE A 61 -2.96 16.62 -5.51
C ILE A 61 -3.88 15.87 -6.45
N GLU A 62 -3.47 14.68 -6.86
CA GLU A 62 -4.31 13.74 -7.59
C GLU A 62 -4.71 12.57 -6.65
N ILE A 63 -6.00 12.31 -6.51
CA ILE A 63 -6.53 11.19 -5.74
C ILE A 63 -7.11 10.15 -6.69
N VAL A 64 -6.54 8.95 -6.67
CA VAL A 64 -6.99 7.83 -7.48
C VAL A 64 -7.52 6.73 -6.57
N ARG A 65 -8.75 6.29 -6.84
CA ARG A 65 -9.29 5.13 -6.16
C ARG A 65 -8.60 3.86 -6.66
N THR A 66 -7.90 3.19 -5.78
CA THR A 66 -7.23 1.92 -6.06
C THR A 66 -7.95 0.78 -5.36
N LYS A 67 -8.24 -0.29 -6.10
CA LYS A 67 -8.72 -1.54 -5.49
C LYS A 67 -7.53 -2.29 -4.89
N ILE A 68 -7.14 -1.89 -3.71
CA ILE A 68 -6.20 -2.67 -2.90
C ILE A 68 -7.04 -3.65 -2.11
N SER A 69 -6.80 -4.94 -2.30
CA SER A 69 -7.51 -5.96 -1.53
C SER A 69 -6.95 -6.07 -0.13
N GLU A 70 -5.63 -5.93 0.00
CA GLU A 70 -4.94 -6.17 1.25
C GLU A 70 -3.49 -5.65 1.21
N VAL A 71 -2.93 -5.39 2.39
CA VAL A 71 -1.50 -5.15 2.60
C VAL A 71 -0.96 -6.30 3.44
N ALA A 72 0.06 -6.99 2.95
CA ALA A 72 0.69 -8.07 3.68
C ALA A 72 1.68 -7.49 4.70
N TYR A 73 1.34 -7.59 5.96
CA TYR A 73 2.19 -7.15 7.05
C TYR A 73 3.24 -8.22 7.38
N ASN A 74 4.47 -7.78 7.48
CA ASN A 74 5.60 -8.59 7.91
C ASN A 74 6.44 -7.81 8.93
N ASP A 75 7.57 -8.36 9.36
CA ASP A 75 8.43 -7.75 10.38
C ASP A 75 8.99 -6.38 9.94
N THR A 76 9.04 -6.10 8.65
CA THR A 76 9.45 -4.81 8.09
C THR A 76 8.49 -3.68 8.47
N PHE A 77 7.20 -3.96 8.59
CA PHE A 77 6.22 -2.98 9.07
C PHE A 77 6.32 -2.70 10.58
N ALA A 78 7.11 -3.46 11.31
CA ALA A 78 7.21 -3.30 12.77
C ALA A 78 8.24 -2.25 13.20
N THR A 79 9.15 -1.81 12.33
CA THR A 79 10.36 -1.10 12.73
C THR A 79 10.33 0.41 12.54
N ASP A 80 9.73 0.93 11.46
CA ASP A 80 9.70 2.37 11.19
C ASP A 80 8.28 2.87 10.93
N THR A 81 7.59 3.20 12.00
CA THR A 81 6.25 3.77 11.91
C THR A 81 6.21 5.16 12.53
N GLU A 82 5.50 6.06 11.89
CA GLU A 82 5.23 7.41 12.37
C GLU A 82 3.72 7.67 12.41
N LEU A 83 3.26 8.40 13.42
CA LEU A 83 1.86 8.82 13.51
C LEU A 83 1.68 10.14 12.76
N ILE A 84 1.06 10.09 11.59
CA ILE A 84 0.78 11.27 10.75
C ILE A 84 -0.72 11.42 10.55
N CYS A 85 -1.26 12.57 10.89
CA CYS A 85 -2.71 12.88 10.78
C CYS A 85 -3.63 11.85 11.46
N GLY A 86 -3.15 11.17 12.50
CA GLY A 86 -3.92 10.12 13.20
C GLY A 86 -3.84 8.74 12.53
N LEU A 87 -3.04 8.59 11.48
CA LEU A 87 -2.76 7.33 10.81
C LEU A 87 -1.36 6.84 11.15
N ILE A 88 -1.20 5.53 11.22
CA ILE A 88 0.12 4.89 11.29
C ILE A 88 0.67 4.85 9.88
N SER A 89 1.80 5.50 9.68
CA SER A 89 2.48 5.62 8.40
C SER A 89 3.71 4.73 8.37
N TYR A 90 3.83 3.96 7.32
CA TYR A 90 5.00 3.14 6.99
C TYR A 90 5.67 3.74 5.79
N PHE A 91 6.98 3.96 5.86
CA PHE A 91 7.75 4.56 4.79
C PHE A 91 8.55 3.51 4.04
N PHE A 92 8.65 3.70 2.73
CA PHE A 92 9.45 2.89 1.82
C PHE A 92 10.37 3.81 1.03
N GLU A 93 11.62 3.44 0.89
CA GLU A 93 12.58 4.18 0.10
C GLU A 93 12.58 3.69 -1.35
N GLU A 94 13.09 4.50 -2.28
CA GLU A 94 13.27 4.05 -3.66
C GLU A 94 14.29 2.90 -3.67
N SER A 95 13.86 1.74 -4.16
CA SER A 95 14.63 0.52 -4.09
C SER A 95 15.86 0.59 -4.99
N GLU A 96 16.99 0.87 -4.41
CA GLU A 96 18.23 0.21 -4.80
C GLU A 96 18.25 -1.14 -4.07
N ASP A 97 19.03 -2.12 -4.53
CA ASP A 97 19.03 -3.52 -4.04
C ASP A 97 19.25 -3.72 -2.52
N THR A 98 19.39 -2.64 -1.75
CA THR A 98 19.65 -2.63 -0.31
C THR A 98 18.50 -2.06 0.52
N GLU A 99 17.44 -1.54 -0.13
CA GLU A 99 16.34 -0.86 0.56
C GLU A 99 15.01 -1.58 0.35
N VAL A 100 14.12 -1.47 1.35
CA VAL A 100 12.81 -2.10 1.28
C VAL A 100 11.89 -1.27 0.42
N GLY A 101 11.43 -1.87 -0.68
CA GLY A 101 10.42 -1.28 -1.54
C GLY A 101 9.05 -1.91 -1.34
N LEU A 102 8.02 -1.28 -1.89
CA LEU A 102 6.68 -1.83 -1.92
C LEU A 102 6.41 -2.54 -3.25
N TYR A 103 5.90 -3.76 -3.18
CA TYR A 103 5.56 -4.56 -4.35
C TYR A 103 4.07 -4.86 -4.42
N GLN A 104 3.50 -4.65 -5.59
CA GLN A 104 2.13 -5.02 -5.91
C GLN A 104 2.11 -6.45 -6.45
N VAL A 105 1.48 -7.37 -5.72
CA VAL A 105 1.33 -8.78 -6.10
C VAL A 105 -0.09 -9.03 -6.56
N SER A 106 -0.24 -9.41 -7.81
CA SER A 106 -1.54 -9.79 -8.40
C SER A 106 -1.77 -11.28 -8.28
N LEU A 107 -2.85 -11.65 -7.62
CA LEU A 107 -3.26 -13.02 -7.35
C LEU A 107 -4.56 -13.38 -8.06
N VAL A 108 -4.69 -14.63 -8.41
CA VAL A 108 -5.96 -15.22 -8.82
C VAL A 108 -6.27 -16.38 -7.91
N TYR A 109 -7.41 -16.32 -7.25
CA TYR A 109 -7.96 -17.41 -6.46
C TYR A 109 -8.94 -18.22 -7.27
N TYR A 110 -8.98 -19.52 -7.01
CA TYR A 110 -9.87 -20.47 -7.65
C TYR A 110 -10.78 -21.09 -6.60
N ASP A 111 -12.08 -20.89 -6.79
CA ASP A 111 -13.12 -21.49 -5.96
C ASP A 111 -13.93 -22.49 -6.79
N VAL A 112 -14.10 -23.70 -6.28
CA VAL A 112 -14.96 -24.70 -6.91
C VAL A 112 -16.34 -24.62 -6.30
N ASP A 113 -17.35 -24.34 -7.14
CA ASP A 113 -18.73 -24.38 -6.72
C ASP A 113 -19.16 -25.84 -6.50
N GLU A 114 -19.36 -26.22 -5.25
CA GLU A 114 -19.70 -27.61 -4.86
C GLU A 114 -20.99 -28.13 -5.51
N LYS A 115 -21.92 -27.24 -5.87
CA LYS A 115 -23.21 -27.62 -6.46
C LYS A 115 -23.11 -27.85 -7.97
N THR A 116 -22.29 -27.08 -8.65
CA THR A 116 -22.20 -27.09 -10.11
C THR A 116 -20.92 -27.70 -10.64
N GLY A 117 -19.92 -27.92 -9.77
CA GLY A 117 -18.58 -28.37 -10.15
C GLY A 117 -17.78 -27.35 -11.00
N LYS A 118 -18.30 -26.12 -11.16
CA LYS A 118 -17.66 -25.09 -11.95
C LYS A 118 -16.64 -24.34 -11.12
N THR A 119 -15.46 -24.15 -11.69
CA THR A 119 -14.42 -23.29 -11.10
C THR A 119 -14.72 -21.82 -11.38
N LYS A 120 -14.78 -21.01 -10.34
CA LYS A 120 -14.85 -19.55 -10.41
C LYS A 120 -13.49 -18.99 -10.06
N SER A 121 -13.04 -17.97 -10.77
CA SER A 121 -11.81 -17.25 -10.44
C SER A 121 -12.11 -15.85 -9.96
N SER A 122 -11.37 -15.40 -8.96
CA SER A 122 -11.41 -14.02 -8.44
C SER A 122 -10.01 -13.43 -8.40
N ASN A 123 -9.89 -12.17 -8.83
CA ASN A 123 -8.62 -11.46 -8.80
C ASN A 123 -8.48 -10.70 -7.48
N SER A 124 -7.26 -10.68 -6.96
CA SER A 124 -6.89 -9.90 -5.77
C SER A 124 -5.54 -9.24 -5.99
N THR A 125 -5.35 -8.09 -5.36
CA THR A 125 -4.08 -7.38 -5.35
C THR A 125 -3.66 -7.14 -3.93
N ILE A 126 -2.46 -7.64 -3.58
CA ILE A 126 -1.89 -7.50 -2.24
C ILE A 126 -0.57 -6.73 -2.37
N TYR A 127 -0.39 -5.74 -1.51
CA TYR A 127 0.86 -4.99 -1.41
C TYR A 127 1.78 -5.65 -0.39
N VAL A 128 3.03 -5.81 -0.75
CA VAL A 128 4.03 -6.55 0.04
C VAL A 128 5.32 -5.77 0.10
N PRO A 129 5.83 -5.41 1.28
CA PRO A 129 7.18 -4.86 1.43
C PRO A 129 8.22 -5.96 1.24
N ALA A 130 9.24 -5.67 0.45
CA ALA A 130 10.34 -6.59 0.19
C ALA A 130 11.55 -5.85 -0.41
N TYR A 131 12.74 -6.47 -0.33
CA TYR A 131 13.94 -5.99 -1.01
C TYR A 131 13.98 -6.32 -2.50
N SER A 132 13.20 -7.32 -2.92
CA SER A 132 13.15 -7.75 -4.32
C SER A 132 11.81 -8.38 -4.67
N SER A 133 11.54 -8.51 -5.97
CA SER A 133 10.34 -9.21 -6.47
C SER A 133 10.31 -10.70 -6.06
N SER A 134 11.47 -11.33 -5.97
CA SER A 134 11.58 -12.73 -5.52
C SER A 134 11.21 -12.87 -4.06
N GLU A 135 11.70 -11.97 -3.21
CA GLU A 135 11.34 -11.94 -1.80
C GLU A 135 9.86 -11.58 -1.59
N ALA A 136 9.31 -10.68 -2.40
CA ALA A 136 7.88 -10.38 -2.36
C ALA A 136 7.00 -11.63 -2.60
N ILE A 137 7.44 -12.54 -3.49
CA ILE A 137 6.77 -13.81 -3.74
C ILE A 137 6.83 -14.73 -2.51
N GLU A 138 7.94 -14.78 -1.81
CA GLU A 138 8.10 -15.58 -0.60
C GLU A 138 7.29 -15.00 0.56
N ASN A 139 7.34 -13.68 0.72
CA ASN A 139 6.60 -12.97 1.77
C ASN A 139 5.09 -13.13 1.59
N ILE A 140 4.56 -13.02 0.37
CA ILE A 140 3.13 -13.23 0.14
C ILE A 140 2.70 -14.67 0.43
N ARG A 141 3.49 -15.67 0.07
CA ARG A 141 3.20 -17.07 0.40
C ARG A 141 3.16 -17.31 1.90
N THR A 142 4.11 -16.74 2.63
CA THR A 142 4.18 -16.81 4.08
C THR A 142 2.98 -16.13 4.72
N TYR A 143 2.64 -14.93 4.23
CA TYR A 143 1.48 -14.18 4.69
C TYR A 143 0.17 -14.95 4.50
N LEU A 144 -0.09 -15.46 3.30
CA LEU A 144 -1.30 -16.22 3.00
C LEU A 144 -1.41 -17.49 3.85
N LYS A 145 -0.29 -18.18 4.09
CA LYS A 145 -0.24 -19.34 4.99
C LYS A 145 -0.57 -18.95 6.43
N ARG A 146 -0.02 -17.86 6.94
CA ARG A 146 -0.33 -17.35 8.30
C ARG A 146 -1.79 -16.89 8.42
N ALA A 147 -2.33 -16.28 7.37
CA ALA A 147 -3.72 -15.87 7.31
C ALA A 147 -4.72 -17.04 7.20
N GLY A 148 -4.22 -18.27 7.06
CA GLY A 148 -5.06 -19.47 6.94
C GLY A 148 -5.76 -19.57 5.59
N GLU A 149 -5.19 -19.02 4.52
CA GLU A 149 -5.76 -19.13 3.18
C GLU A 149 -5.71 -20.58 2.71
N THR A 150 -6.87 -21.13 2.41
CA THR A 150 -7.04 -22.53 1.96
C THR A 150 -7.39 -22.66 0.48
N ARG A 151 -7.76 -21.57 -0.18
CA ARG A 151 -8.09 -21.55 -1.60
C ARG A 151 -6.84 -21.78 -2.44
N GLU A 152 -7.02 -22.47 -3.55
CA GLU A 152 -5.98 -22.55 -4.58
C GLU A 152 -5.77 -21.17 -5.19
N TYR A 153 -4.52 -20.75 -5.38
CA TYR A 153 -4.20 -19.46 -5.97
C TYR A 153 -2.98 -19.53 -6.89
N THR A 154 -2.92 -18.57 -7.79
CA THR A 154 -1.76 -18.36 -8.68
C THR A 154 -1.30 -16.91 -8.59
N ILE A 155 0.00 -16.70 -8.43
CA ILE A 155 0.62 -15.39 -8.54
C ILE A 155 0.80 -15.09 -10.03
N ARG A 156 0.10 -14.07 -10.52
CA ARG A 156 0.15 -13.67 -11.94
C ARG A 156 1.26 -12.69 -12.24
N ASN A 157 1.45 -11.73 -11.36
CA ASN A 157 2.40 -10.65 -11.58
C ASN A 157 2.90 -10.10 -10.25
N VAL A 158 4.15 -9.69 -10.24
CA VAL A 158 4.77 -8.93 -9.16
C VAL A 158 5.39 -7.69 -9.77
N LYS A 159 4.96 -6.53 -9.33
CA LYS A 159 5.39 -5.24 -9.85
C LYS A 159 5.84 -4.35 -8.70
N TYR A 160 7.00 -3.72 -8.84
CA TYR A 160 7.41 -2.64 -7.94
C TYR A 160 6.41 -1.49 -8.00
N ASP A 161 6.01 -1.00 -6.83
CA ASP A 161 5.15 0.17 -6.68
C ASP A 161 5.98 1.36 -6.20
N LYS A 162 5.72 2.52 -6.77
CA LYS A 162 6.43 3.76 -6.44
C LYS A 162 5.91 4.46 -5.18
N ALA A 163 4.92 3.88 -4.51
CA ALA A 163 4.40 4.46 -3.29
C ALA A 163 5.51 4.53 -2.23
N GLN A 164 5.69 5.72 -1.68
CA GLN A 164 6.72 5.99 -0.67
C GLN A 164 6.20 5.74 0.75
N SER A 165 4.89 5.66 0.92
CA SER A 165 4.29 5.35 2.21
C SER A 165 2.96 4.60 2.09
N VAL A 166 2.66 3.86 3.14
CA VAL A 166 1.34 3.26 3.38
C VAL A 166 0.82 3.76 4.71
N MET A 167 -0.38 4.33 4.72
CA MET A 167 -0.99 4.90 5.91
C MET A 167 -2.28 4.15 6.26
N VAL A 168 -2.34 3.61 7.47
CA VAL A 168 -3.48 2.83 7.96
C VAL A 168 -3.97 3.36 9.30
N THR A 169 -5.20 3.03 9.66
CA THR A 169 -5.72 3.37 10.98
C THR A 169 -4.97 2.58 12.07
N PRO A 170 -4.83 3.15 13.30
CA PRO A 170 -4.21 2.44 14.42
C PRO A 170 -4.88 1.10 14.73
N GLU A 171 -6.19 1.01 14.55
CA GLU A 171 -6.95 -0.23 14.73
C GLU A 171 -6.55 -1.30 13.71
N THR A 172 -6.44 -0.94 12.43
CA THR A 172 -5.97 -1.84 11.37
C THR A 172 -4.55 -2.31 11.65
N HIS A 173 -3.67 -1.40 12.03
CA HIS A 173 -2.29 -1.72 12.42
C HIS A 173 -2.24 -2.77 13.54
N GLN A 174 -2.98 -2.55 14.65
CA GLN A 174 -3.01 -3.49 15.77
C GLN A 174 -3.56 -4.86 15.40
N ASN A 175 -4.58 -4.90 14.54
CA ASN A 175 -5.16 -6.17 14.09
C ASN A 175 -4.20 -6.98 13.21
N ASN A 176 -3.35 -6.31 12.46
CA ASN A 176 -2.44 -6.94 11.51
C ASN A 176 -1.13 -7.42 12.14
N ILE A 177 -0.66 -6.77 13.21
CA ILE A 177 0.54 -7.23 13.97
C ILE A 177 0.23 -8.48 14.81
N ARG A 178 -1.03 -8.75 15.13
CA ARG A 178 -1.46 -9.90 15.95
C ARG A 178 -1.68 -11.19 15.16
N VAL A 179 -1.45 -11.18 13.85
CA VAL A 179 -1.64 -12.37 12.98
C VAL A 179 -0.39 -13.20 12.87
#